data_d4b4b8bef10e9976673b6ef533f8f89d
#
_entry.id   d4b4b8bef10e9976673b6ef533f8f89d
#
_cell.length_a   1.000
_cell.length_b   1.000
_cell.length_c   1.000
_cell.angle_alpha   90.00
_cell.angle_beta   90.00
_cell.angle_gamma   90.00
#
_symmetry.space_group_name_H-M   'P 1'
#
loop_
_entity.id
_entity.type
_entity.pdbx_description
1 polymer ?
#
loop_
_entity_poly.entity_id
_entity_poly.type
_entity_poly.pdbx_seq_one_letter_code
_entity_poly.pdbx_strand_id
1 'polypeptide(L)'
;VLLGVDYYHTAECLSLLLQYQLTHGSGKECPPIGQNSPEELEKLNWTKGIREHSYPDEEVNLGIDFDGVIHKNSKGFFDGTIYDDPIEGTEDALKKLSAKYTLICYTAKAKPDRMLINGKTGTEMIWEWLKKHNFDQYISKVTSEKPRAMAYIDDKAIRFNNWNQCLENLENLNII
;
A
#
# COMPACT_ATOMS: atom_id res chain seq x y z
N VAL A 1 29.74 2.67 -12.90
CA VAL A 1 28.75 2.08 -11.95
C VAL A 1 27.48 2.89 -12.08
N LEU A 2 26.54 2.45 -12.94
CA LEU A 2 25.22 3.05 -13.05
C LEU A 2 24.39 2.57 -11.86
N LEU A 3 24.14 3.46 -10.92
CA LEU A 3 23.13 3.26 -9.89
C LEU A 3 21.77 3.29 -10.56
N GLY A 4 20.98 2.25 -10.34
CA GLY A 4 19.62 2.15 -10.85
C GLY A 4 18.76 3.29 -10.31
N VAL A 5 18.47 4.24 -11.17
CA VAL A 5 17.46 5.27 -10.93
C VAL A 5 16.12 4.63 -11.26
N ASP A 6 15.25 4.50 -10.27
CA ASP A 6 13.92 3.95 -10.45
C ASP A 6 13.20 4.61 -11.63
N TYR A 7 12.63 3.79 -12.51
CA TYR A 7 11.96 4.21 -13.75
C TYR A 7 10.84 5.23 -13.51
N TYR A 8 10.26 5.25 -12.32
CA TYR A 8 9.23 6.21 -11.90
C TYR A 8 9.79 7.62 -11.64
N HIS A 9 11.00 7.74 -11.09
CA HIS A 9 11.64 9.05 -10.89
C HIS A 9 11.98 9.75 -12.21
N THR A 10 12.30 8.99 -13.26
CA THR A 10 12.62 9.56 -14.58
C THR A 10 11.39 10.13 -15.30
N ALA A 11 10.22 9.51 -15.15
CA ALA A 11 8.98 9.99 -15.76
C ALA A 11 8.47 11.28 -15.07
N GLU A 12 8.60 11.39 -13.77
CA GLU A 12 8.26 12.62 -13.02
C GLU A 12 9.22 13.77 -13.33
N CYS A 13 10.52 13.51 -13.41
CA CYS A 13 11.50 14.52 -13.83
C CYS A 13 11.24 15.03 -15.24
N LEU A 14 10.86 14.17 -16.18
CA LEU A 14 10.50 14.55 -17.55
C LEU A 14 9.21 15.35 -17.61
N SER A 15 8.22 15.02 -16.80
CA SER A 15 6.95 15.76 -16.69
C SER A 15 7.17 17.17 -16.13
N LEU A 16 8.00 17.31 -15.09
CA LEU A 16 8.37 18.59 -14.49
C LEU A 16 9.21 19.44 -15.45
N LEU A 17 10.13 18.85 -16.22
CA LEU A 17 10.90 19.52 -17.27
C LEU A 17 10.01 20.07 -18.39
N LEU A 18 9.01 19.29 -18.82
CA LEU A 18 8.01 19.71 -19.80
C LEU A 18 7.13 20.83 -19.27
N GLN A 19 6.70 20.75 -18.03
CA GLN A 19 5.92 21.82 -17.38
C GLN A 19 6.71 23.11 -17.20
N TYR A 20 8.01 23.01 -16.84
CA TYR A 20 8.90 24.16 -16.74
C TYR A 20 9.12 24.82 -18.11
N GLN A 21 9.32 24.05 -19.17
CA GLN A 21 9.47 24.58 -20.55
C GLN A 21 8.18 25.26 -21.04
N LEU A 22 6.99 24.75 -20.67
CA LEU A 22 5.71 25.34 -21.01
C LEU A 22 5.44 26.68 -20.30
N THR A 23 5.96 26.84 -19.08
CA THR A 23 5.73 28.05 -18.26
C THR A 23 6.77 29.14 -18.46
N HIS A 24 8.01 28.80 -18.91
CA HIS A 24 9.14 29.74 -18.99
C HIS A 24 9.73 29.94 -20.40
N GLY A 25 9.11 29.35 -21.44
CA GLY A 25 9.53 29.48 -22.83
C GLY A 25 10.81 28.69 -23.19
N SER A 26 10.90 28.27 -24.44
CA SER A 26 12.02 27.48 -24.99
C SER A 26 13.26 28.34 -25.17
N GLY A 27 14.07 28.51 -24.15
CA GLY A 27 15.30 29.27 -24.26
C GLY A 27 16.10 29.51 -22.96
N LYS A 28 15.60 29.07 -21.83
CA LYS A 28 16.35 29.07 -20.58
C LYS A 28 16.86 27.67 -20.29
N GLU A 29 18.19 27.54 -20.17
CA GLU A 29 18.80 26.29 -19.73
C GLU A 29 18.27 25.93 -18.34
N CYS A 30 17.81 24.70 -18.18
CA CYS A 30 17.43 24.15 -16.89
C CYS A 30 18.68 24.12 -16.00
N PRO A 31 18.67 24.69 -14.79
CA PRO A 31 19.84 24.61 -13.91
C PRO A 31 20.14 23.15 -13.61
N PRO A 32 21.42 22.75 -13.56
CA PRO A 32 21.79 21.36 -13.31
C PRO A 32 21.25 20.91 -11.96
N ILE A 33 20.56 19.77 -11.96
CA ILE A 33 19.99 19.12 -10.76
C ILE A 33 21.15 18.88 -9.75
N GLY A 34 21.02 19.43 -8.55
CA GLY A 34 21.98 19.24 -7.45
C GLY A 34 22.88 20.44 -7.14
N GLN A 35 22.74 21.58 -7.81
CA GLN A 35 23.50 22.78 -7.51
C GLN A 35 22.70 23.90 -6.83
N ASN A 36 21.42 23.72 -6.63
CA ASN A 36 20.58 24.73 -5.99
C ASN A 36 20.70 24.65 -4.46
N SER A 37 20.84 25.79 -3.82
CA SER A 37 20.81 25.87 -2.36
C SER A 37 19.41 25.50 -1.82
N PRO A 38 19.31 25.07 -0.56
CA PRO A 38 17.99 24.80 0.07
C PRO A 38 17.02 25.99 -0.03
N GLU A 39 17.55 27.23 0.03
CA GLU A 39 16.78 28.47 -0.06
C GLU A 39 16.27 28.75 -1.49
N GLU A 40 17.01 28.34 -2.53
CA GLU A 40 16.58 28.44 -3.92
C GLU A 40 15.53 27.38 -4.25
N LEU A 41 15.66 26.18 -3.69
CA LEU A 41 14.66 25.12 -3.81
C LEU A 41 13.35 25.52 -3.11
N GLU A 42 13.40 26.22 -1.98
CA GLU A 42 12.23 26.74 -1.29
C GLU A 42 11.52 27.85 -2.07
N LYS A 43 12.27 28.74 -2.73
CA LYS A 43 11.73 29.77 -3.63
C LYS A 43 11.06 29.20 -4.88
N LEU A 44 11.50 28.02 -5.34
CA LEU A 44 10.93 27.32 -6.49
C LEU A 44 9.69 26.48 -6.10
N ASN A 45 9.30 26.47 -4.83
CA ASN A 45 8.20 25.61 -4.30
C ASN A 45 8.39 24.10 -4.54
N TRP A 46 9.61 23.65 -4.84
CA TRP A 46 9.89 22.26 -5.13
C TRP A 46 9.61 21.34 -3.94
N THR A 47 9.92 21.82 -2.74
CA THR A 47 9.65 21.07 -1.50
C THR A 47 8.17 21.02 -1.15
N LYS A 48 7.38 22.02 -1.54
CA LYS A 48 5.91 21.99 -1.40
C LYS A 48 5.27 21.01 -2.39
N GLY A 49 5.69 21.04 -3.66
CA GLY A 49 5.16 20.13 -4.68
C GLY A 49 5.40 18.65 -4.37
N ILE A 50 6.55 18.30 -3.77
CA ILE A 50 6.87 16.91 -3.39
C ILE A 50 6.03 16.43 -2.19
N ARG A 51 5.58 17.32 -1.30
CA ARG A 51 4.73 16.98 -0.16
C ARG A 51 3.23 17.10 -0.46
N GLU A 52 2.85 17.89 -1.47
CA GLU A 52 1.46 18.10 -1.87
C GLU A 52 1.00 17.13 -2.98
N HIS A 53 1.90 16.35 -3.58
CA HIS A 53 1.52 15.18 -4.38
C HIS A 53 1.32 13.96 -3.47
N SER A 54 0.33 14.02 -2.60
CA SER A 54 -0.37 12.82 -2.22
C SER A 54 -0.97 12.26 -3.52
N TYR A 55 -0.56 11.05 -3.89
CA TYR A 55 -1.22 10.38 -5.01
C TYR A 55 -2.71 10.31 -4.65
N PRO A 56 -3.63 10.81 -5.48
CA PRO A 56 -5.06 10.83 -5.16
C PRO A 56 -5.58 9.48 -4.66
N ASP A 57 -4.96 8.38 -5.12
CA ASP A 57 -5.27 7.02 -4.72
C ASP A 57 -4.84 6.69 -3.27
N GLU A 58 -3.83 7.36 -2.71
CA GLU A 58 -3.39 7.11 -1.33
C GLU A 58 -4.39 7.66 -0.31
N GLU A 59 -5.04 8.77 -0.62
CA GLU A 59 -5.97 9.45 0.31
C GLU A 59 -7.31 8.73 0.47
N VAL A 60 -7.61 7.80 -0.43
CA VAL A 60 -8.90 7.10 -0.45
C VAL A 60 -8.77 5.59 -0.22
N ASN A 61 -7.56 5.03 -0.26
CA ASN A 61 -7.34 3.60 -0.12
C ASN A 61 -6.98 3.22 1.31
N LEU A 62 -7.53 2.07 1.77
CA LEU A 62 -7.09 1.35 2.95
C LEU A 62 -6.65 -0.06 2.53
N GLY A 63 -5.43 -0.46 2.93
CA GLY A 63 -4.96 -1.83 2.84
C GLY A 63 -5.42 -2.62 4.05
N ILE A 64 -6.07 -3.76 3.85
CA ILE A 64 -6.57 -4.61 4.94
C ILE A 64 -6.05 -6.02 4.72
N ASP A 65 -5.34 -6.59 5.69
CA ASP A 65 -4.93 -7.99 5.61
C ASP A 65 -6.14 -8.92 5.71
N PHE A 66 -5.99 -10.12 5.20
CA PHE A 66 -7.04 -11.13 5.21
C PHE A 66 -6.94 -12.06 6.41
N ASP A 67 -5.81 -12.76 6.55
CA ASP A 67 -5.60 -13.77 7.58
C ASP A 67 -5.22 -13.10 8.91
N GLY A 68 -6.04 -13.23 9.93
CA GLY A 68 -5.85 -12.61 11.25
C GLY A 68 -6.53 -11.24 11.39
N VAL A 69 -7.14 -10.69 10.31
CA VAL A 69 -7.85 -9.40 10.34
C VAL A 69 -9.29 -9.54 9.87
N ILE A 70 -9.54 -10.08 8.66
CA ILE A 70 -10.89 -10.37 8.15
C ILE A 70 -11.28 -11.80 8.50
N HIS A 71 -10.44 -12.76 8.10
CA HIS A 71 -10.56 -14.18 8.38
C HIS A 71 -9.85 -14.51 9.69
N LYS A 72 -10.48 -15.26 10.59
CA LYS A 72 -9.96 -15.53 11.94
C LYS A 72 -8.62 -16.28 11.94
N ASN A 73 -8.39 -17.16 10.97
CA ASN A 73 -7.13 -17.87 10.74
C ASN A 73 -6.57 -18.60 11.98
N SER A 74 -7.43 -19.25 12.76
CA SER A 74 -7.07 -19.85 14.06
C SER A 74 -6.02 -20.96 13.99
N LYS A 75 -5.85 -21.59 12.81
CA LYS A 75 -4.86 -22.67 12.56
C LYS A 75 -3.65 -22.20 11.75
N GLY A 76 -3.51 -20.89 11.45
CA GLY A 76 -2.45 -20.39 10.59
C GLY A 76 -2.58 -20.90 9.16
N PHE A 77 -1.46 -21.24 8.50
CA PHE A 77 -1.47 -21.71 7.11
C PHE A 77 -2.28 -23.02 6.92
N PHE A 78 -2.20 -23.94 7.87
CA PHE A 78 -2.84 -25.25 7.87
C PHE A 78 -2.65 -25.98 6.52
N ASP A 79 -3.71 -26.17 5.73
CA ASP A 79 -3.69 -26.82 4.40
C ASP A 79 -3.81 -25.81 3.23
N GLY A 80 -3.74 -24.53 3.53
CA GLY A 80 -3.87 -23.44 2.56
C GLY A 80 -5.31 -23.06 2.21
N THR A 81 -6.32 -23.79 2.72
CA THR A 81 -7.74 -23.42 2.55
C THR A 81 -8.12 -22.23 3.43
N ILE A 82 -9.33 -21.72 3.23
CA ILE A 82 -9.96 -20.70 4.09
C ILE A 82 -11.05 -21.41 4.88
N TYR A 83 -10.80 -21.64 6.17
CA TYR A 83 -11.56 -22.61 6.97
C TYR A 83 -12.38 -21.98 8.10
N ASP A 84 -11.98 -20.79 8.57
CA ASP A 84 -12.66 -20.09 9.67
C ASP A 84 -13.72 -19.12 9.18
N ASP A 85 -14.53 -18.67 10.11
CA ASP A 85 -15.46 -17.57 9.95
C ASP A 85 -14.74 -16.20 10.09
N PRO A 86 -15.42 -15.09 9.75
CA PRO A 86 -14.91 -13.75 10.00
C PRO A 86 -14.59 -13.50 11.48
N ILE A 87 -13.65 -12.60 11.73
CA ILE A 87 -13.45 -12.04 13.07
C ILE A 87 -14.70 -11.24 13.47
N GLU A 88 -15.08 -11.32 14.73
CA GLU A 88 -16.21 -10.56 15.28
C GLU A 88 -16.07 -9.05 14.99
N GLY A 89 -17.14 -8.42 14.53
CA GLY A 89 -17.17 -7.00 14.17
C GLY A 89 -16.67 -6.68 12.75
N THR A 90 -16.17 -7.66 11.98
CA THR A 90 -15.68 -7.44 10.62
C THR A 90 -16.71 -6.78 9.71
N GLU A 91 -17.96 -7.25 9.71
CA GLU A 91 -19.01 -6.70 8.85
C GLU A 91 -19.26 -5.22 9.10
N ASP A 92 -19.44 -4.84 10.36
CA ASP A 92 -19.67 -3.45 10.76
C ASP A 92 -18.47 -2.55 10.42
N ALA A 93 -17.25 -3.08 10.61
CA ALA A 93 -16.02 -2.37 10.28
C ALA A 93 -15.91 -2.15 8.76
N LEU A 94 -16.07 -3.18 7.95
CA LEU A 94 -15.99 -3.08 6.49
C LEU A 94 -17.07 -2.13 5.93
N LYS A 95 -18.30 -2.24 6.41
CA LYS A 95 -19.41 -1.36 6.04
C LYS A 95 -19.12 0.09 6.36
N LYS A 96 -18.62 0.37 7.57
CA LYS A 96 -18.28 1.74 8.02
C LYS A 96 -17.12 2.33 7.21
N LEU A 97 -16.08 1.54 6.95
CA LEU A 97 -14.90 1.98 6.24
C LEU A 97 -15.18 2.17 4.74
N SER A 98 -15.90 1.25 4.10
CA SER A 98 -16.23 1.34 2.68
C SER A 98 -17.12 2.52 2.32
N ALA A 99 -17.82 3.12 3.29
CA ALA A 99 -18.57 4.35 3.08
C ALA A 99 -17.70 5.57 2.80
N LYS A 100 -16.40 5.52 3.11
CA LYS A 100 -15.45 6.64 2.94
C LYS A 100 -14.22 6.28 2.13
N TYR A 101 -13.81 5.01 2.14
CA TYR A 101 -12.53 4.56 1.60
C TYR A 101 -12.73 3.39 0.64
N THR A 102 -11.82 3.29 -0.31
CA THR A 102 -11.67 2.10 -1.15
C THR A 102 -10.91 1.04 -0.35
N LEU A 103 -11.54 -0.09 -0.07
CA LEU A 103 -10.92 -1.16 0.71
C LEU A 103 -10.22 -2.16 -0.21
N ILE A 104 -8.93 -2.36 0.01
CA ILE A 104 -8.08 -3.29 -0.74
C ILE A 104 -7.64 -4.40 0.21
N CYS A 105 -8.09 -5.62 -0.04
CA CYS A 105 -7.59 -6.79 0.68
C CYS A 105 -6.17 -7.10 0.20
N TYR A 106 -5.19 -6.89 1.09
CA TYR A 106 -3.77 -7.10 0.83
C TYR A 106 -3.26 -8.28 1.63
N THR A 107 -2.88 -9.37 0.96
CA THR A 107 -2.50 -10.60 1.65
C THR A 107 -1.52 -11.46 0.85
N ALA A 108 -0.59 -12.09 1.55
CA ALA A 108 0.34 -13.06 0.95
C ALA A 108 -0.38 -14.29 0.35
N LYS A 109 -1.62 -14.59 0.77
CA LYS A 109 -2.42 -15.68 0.21
C LYS A 109 -2.75 -15.47 -1.27
N ALA A 110 -2.80 -14.23 -1.74
CA ALA A 110 -3.10 -13.85 -3.12
C ALA A 110 -1.88 -13.91 -4.07
N LYS A 111 -0.69 -14.35 -3.63
CA LYS A 111 0.50 -14.47 -4.49
C LYS A 111 0.23 -15.42 -5.66
N PRO A 112 0.54 -14.99 -6.91
CA PRO A 112 0.23 -15.77 -8.11
C PRO A 112 1.06 -17.03 -8.28
N ASP A 113 2.24 -17.10 -7.65
CA ASP A 113 3.19 -18.21 -7.67
C ASP A 113 2.88 -19.31 -6.63
N ARG A 114 1.81 -19.16 -5.85
CA ARG A 114 1.38 -20.17 -4.89
C ARG A 114 0.72 -21.36 -5.59
N MET A 115 0.93 -22.54 -5.01
CA MET A 115 0.26 -23.75 -5.47
C MET A 115 -1.26 -23.59 -5.41
N LEU A 116 -1.94 -24.13 -6.41
CA LEU A 116 -3.39 -24.20 -6.42
C LEU A 116 -3.90 -25.14 -5.32
N ILE A 117 -4.88 -24.68 -4.58
CA ILE A 117 -5.58 -25.50 -3.58
C ILE A 117 -6.93 -25.90 -4.16
N ASN A 118 -7.16 -27.20 -4.33
CA ASN A 118 -8.36 -27.73 -5.00
C ASN A 118 -8.59 -27.11 -6.41
N GLY A 119 -7.50 -26.83 -7.14
CA GLY A 119 -7.55 -26.24 -8.47
C GLY A 119 -7.81 -24.71 -8.50
N LYS A 120 -7.80 -24.03 -7.34
CA LYS A 120 -8.06 -22.60 -7.22
C LYS A 120 -6.83 -21.84 -6.74
N THR A 121 -6.70 -20.63 -7.22
CA THR A 121 -5.75 -19.64 -6.69
C THR A 121 -6.20 -19.09 -5.33
N GLY A 122 -5.26 -18.56 -4.55
CA GLY A 122 -5.61 -17.90 -3.29
C GLY A 122 -6.59 -16.73 -3.48
N THR A 123 -6.44 -15.98 -4.57
CA THR A 123 -7.35 -14.88 -4.92
C THR A 123 -8.77 -15.36 -5.18
N GLU A 124 -8.94 -16.46 -5.94
CA GLU A 124 -10.27 -17.04 -6.19
C GLU A 124 -10.93 -17.54 -4.90
N MET A 125 -10.16 -18.23 -4.05
CA MET A 125 -10.68 -18.70 -2.76
C MET A 125 -11.11 -17.55 -1.84
N ILE A 126 -10.34 -16.46 -1.81
CA ILE A 126 -10.67 -15.26 -1.02
C ILE A 126 -11.98 -14.64 -1.53
N TRP A 127 -12.13 -14.46 -2.85
CA TRP A 127 -13.35 -13.90 -3.41
C TRP A 127 -14.57 -14.78 -3.15
N GLU A 128 -14.44 -16.10 -3.22
CA GLU A 128 -15.54 -17.03 -2.89
C GLU A 128 -15.93 -16.92 -1.41
N TRP A 129 -14.93 -16.84 -0.53
CA TRP A 129 -15.15 -16.68 0.90
C TRP A 129 -15.80 -15.32 1.23
N LEU A 130 -15.33 -14.23 0.63
CA LEU A 130 -15.94 -12.91 0.76
C LEU A 130 -17.40 -12.91 0.31
N LYS A 131 -17.71 -13.54 -0.82
CA LYS A 131 -19.09 -13.71 -1.32
C LYS A 131 -19.96 -14.52 -0.37
N LYS A 132 -19.43 -15.62 0.16
CA LYS A 132 -20.14 -16.46 1.15
C LYS A 132 -20.59 -15.64 2.36
N HIS A 133 -19.82 -14.64 2.76
CA HIS A 133 -20.11 -13.78 3.92
C HIS A 133 -20.70 -12.42 3.53
N ASN A 134 -21.05 -12.18 2.26
CA ASN A 134 -21.56 -10.92 1.72
C ASN A 134 -20.62 -9.72 1.91
N PHE A 135 -19.30 -9.96 1.95
CA PHE A 135 -18.26 -8.92 2.11
C PHE A 135 -17.67 -8.44 0.78
N ASP A 136 -17.93 -9.16 -0.31
CA ASP A 136 -17.45 -8.82 -1.65
C ASP A 136 -17.91 -7.42 -2.12
N GLN A 137 -19.05 -6.95 -1.65
CA GLN A 137 -19.57 -5.61 -1.90
C GLN A 137 -18.71 -4.48 -1.27
N TYR A 138 -17.91 -4.77 -0.25
CA TYR A 138 -17.09 -3.79 0.46
C TYR A 138 -15.64 -3.76 -0.04
N ILE A 139 -15.16 -4.84 -0.63
CA ILE A 139 -13.76 -5.02 -1.06
C ILE A 139 -13.65 -4.73 -2.56
N SER A 140 -12.82 -3.77 -2.93
CA SER A 140 -12.62 -3.40 -4.34
C SER A 140 -11.61 -4.28 -5.07
N LYS A 141 -10.61 -4.79 -4.35
CA LYS A 141 -9.51 -5.57 -4.92
C LYS A 141 -8.95 -6.54 -3.88
N VAL A 142 -8.51 -7.71 -4.36
CA VAL A 142 -7.66 -8.66 -3.61
C VAL A 142 -6.30 -8.71 -4.29
N THR A 143 -5.21 -8.54 -3.55
CA THR A 143 -3.86 -8.49 -4.11
C THR A 143 -2.80 -8.97 -3.11
N SER A 144 -1.67 -9.45 -3.60
CA SER A 144 -0.47 -9.69 -2.81
C SER A 144 0.54 -8.55 -2.88
N GLU A 145 0.34 -7.61 -3.80
CA GLU A 145 1.18 -6.42 -3.93
C GLU A 145 0.72 -5.38 -2.93
N LYS A 146 1.66 -4.79 -2.19
CA LYS A 146 1.38 -3.72 -1.24
C LYS A 146 0.74 -2.54 -1.96
N PRO A 147 -0.57 -2.24 -1.75
CA PRO A 147 -1.22 -1.14 -2.42
C PRO A 147 -0.73 0.20 -1.88
N ARG A 148 -0.83 1.26 -2.67
CA ARG A 148 -0.73 2.62 -2.14
C ARG A 148 -1.98 2.88 -1.29
N ALA A 149 -1.80 3.18 -0.02
CA ALA A 149 -2.89 3.37 0.91
C ALA A 149 -2.48 4.33 2.03
N MET A 150 -3.44 5.08 2.57
CA MET A 150 -3.21 5.99 3.68
C MET A 150 -2.92 5.25 4.99
N ALA A 151 -3.39 4.01 5.12
CA ALA A 151 -3.12 3.16 6.27
C ALA A 151 -3.26 1.67 5.90
N TYR A 152 -2.63 0.82 6.71
CA TYR A 152 -2.73 -0.64 6.63
C TYR A 152 -3.27 -1.17 7.95
N ILE A 153 -4.27 -2.05 7.87
CA ILE A 153 -4.83 -2.79 9.01
C ILE A 153 -4.31 -4.21 8.89
N ASP A 154 -3.44 -4.61 9.82
CA ASP A 154 -2.64 -5.84 9.74
C ASP A 154 -2.33 -6.31 11.17
N ASP A 155 -2.44 -7.61 11.44
CA ASP A 155 -2.23 -8.21 12.77
C ASP A 155 -0.73 -8.35 13.14
N LYS A 156 0.15 -8.24 12.14
CA LYS A 156 1.61 -8.40 12.29
C LYS A 156 2.40 -7.12 12.08
N ALA A 157 1.75 -6.03 11.73
CA ALA A 157 2.43 -4.78 11.46
C ALA A 157 2.86 -4.07 12.75
N ILE A 158 4.14 -3.71 12.83
CA ILE A 158 4.66 -2.82 13.85
C ILE A 158 4.66 -1.40 13.31
N ARG A 159 4.02 -0.47 14.03
CA ARG A 159 4.08 0.94 13.68
C ARG A 159 5.49 1.47 13.86
N PHE A 160 6.10 1.88 12.77
CA PHE A 160 7.44 2.48 12.79
C PHE A 160 7.36 3.96 13.15
N ASN A 161 7.96 4.35 14.26
CA ASN A 161 8.19 5.73 14.65
C ASN A 161 9.69 6.08 14.57
N ASN A 162 10.53 5.22 15.13
CA ASN A 162 11.99 5.27 15.09
C ASN A 162 12.55 3.86 15.41
N TRP A 163 13.82 3.64 15.17
CA TRP A 163 14.45 2.33 15.36
C TRP A 163 14.47 1.86 16.81
N ASN A 164 14.68 2.75 17.77
CA ASN A 164 14.73 2.35 19.19
C ASN A 164 13.38 1.77 19.62
N GLN A 165 12.28 2.47 19.31
CA GLN A 165 10.93 1.97 19.59
C GLN A 165 10.59 0.69 18.84
N CYS A 166 11.06 0.57 17.59
CA CYS A 166 10.83 -0.64 16.80
C CYS A 166 11.52 -1.85 17.42
N LEU A 167 12.77 -1.72 17.84
CA LEU A 167 13.54 -2.79 18.50
C LEU A 167 12.91 -3.18 19.85
N GLU A 168 12.51 -2.20 20.66
CA GLU A 168 11.79 -2.46 21.91
C GLU A 168 10.48 -3.23 21.68
N ASN A 169 9.71 -2.88 20.64
CA ASN A 169 8.50 -3.61 20.30
C ASN A 169 8.80 -5.07 19.87
N LEU A 170 9.89 -5.30 19.14
CA LEU A 170 10.32 -6.64 18.72
C LEU A 170 10.78 -7.50 19.91
N GLU A 171 11.49 -6.90 20.88
CA GLU A 171 11.87 -7.55 22.14
C GLU A 171 10.63 -7.94 22.95
N ASN A 172 9.67 -7.02 23.11
CA ASN A 172 8.42 -7.28 23.83
C ASN A 172 7.56 -8.38 23.19
N LEU A 173 7.70 -8.57 21.89
CA LEU A 173 7.06 -9.66 21.14
C LEU A 173 7.87 -10.95 21.13
N ASN A 174 9.03 -11.01 21.78
CA ASN A 174 9.99 -12.14 21.79
C ASN A 174 10.41 -12.56 20.37
N ILE A 175 10.60 -11.60 19.46
CA ILE A 175 11.07 -11.85 18.10
C ILE A 175 12.60 -11.76 18.04
N ILE A 176 13.20 -10.90 18.84
CA ILE A 176 14.65 -10.76 19.02
C ILE A 176 15.02 -10.78 20.50
#